data_03fba2db3a77fbef2d6c08c030c29c8b
#
_entry.id   03fba2db3a77fbef2d6c08c030c29c8b
#
_cell.length_a   1.000
_cell.length_b   1.000
_cell.length_c   1.000
_cell.angle_alpha   90.00
_cell.angle_beta   90.00
_cell.angle_gamma   90.00
#
_symmetry.space_group_name_H-M   'P 1'
#
loop_
_entity.id
_entity.type
_entity.pdbx_description
1 polymer ?
#
loop_
_entity_poly.entity_id
_entity_poly.type
_entity_poly.pdbx_seq_one_letter_code
_entity_poly.pdbx_strand_id
1 'polypeptide(L)'
;MFRIFNRKEFYSVHGDDAFLVARNFFKTTTVIRYLGHGESALPVVTMSRGLFETVLRELLLESSVHLVELYEENPREGWRLSRSASPGKLG
;
A
#
# COMPACT_ATOMS: atom_id res chain seq x y z
N MET A 1 1.82 7.09 8.32
CA MET A 1 2.02 7.23 6.87
C MET A 1 1.77 5.92 6.16
N PHE A 2 1.06 5.96 5.06
CA PHE A 2 0.71 4.76 4.30
C PHE A 2 1.40 4.80 2.94
N ARG A 3 2.20 3.78 2.62
CA ARG A 3 2.97 3.72 1.38
C ARG A 3 2.48 2.62 0.47
N ILE A 4 2.21 2.98 -0.78
CA ILE A 4 1.75 2.07 -1.81
C ILE A 4 2.77 2.07 -2.95
N PHE A 5 3.08 0.87 -3.46
CA PHE A 5 4.06 0.71 -4.53
C PHE A 5 3.37 0.21 -5.79
N ASN A 6 3.48 1.00 -6.86
CA ASN A 6 2.94 0.64 -8.17
C ASN A 6 3.91 -0.32 -8.87
N ARG A 7 3.44 -1.55 -9.09
CA ARG A 7 4.21 -2.61 -9.75
C ARG A 7 3.82 -2.80 -11.22
N LYS A 8 3.14 -1.80 -11.81
CA LYS A 8 2.59 -1.79 -13.18
C LYS A 8 1.34 -2.63 -13.33
N GLU A 9 1.38 -3.93 -13.08
CA GLU A 9 0.21 -4.80 -13.22
C GLU A 9 -0.59 -4.91 -11.92
N PHE A 10 0.02 -4.56 -10.81
CA PHE A 10 -0.62 -4.61 -9.50
C PHE A 10 0.05 -3.60 -8.58
N TYR A 11 -0.52 -3.45 -7.39
CA TYR A 11 0.03 -2.57 -6.35
C TYR A 11 0.39 -3.40 -5.14
N SER A 12 1.38 -2.98 -4.38
CA SER A 12 1.77 -3.68 -3.16
C SER A 12 1.90 -2.74 -1.99
N VAL A 13 1.63 -3.27 -0.79
CA VAL A 13 1.83 -2.60 0.48
C VAL A 13 2.64 -3.53 1.37
N HIS A 14 3.40 -2.97 2.29
CA HIS A 14 4.38 -3.71 3.09
C HIS A 14 4.28 -3.36 4.56
N GLY A 15 4.74 -4.28 5.41
CA GLY A 15 4.81 -4.04 6.84
C GLY A 15 3.44 -3.86 7.47
N ASP A 16 3.31 -2.88 8.34
CA ASP A 16 2.05 -2.59 9.03
C ASP A 16 0.93 -2.23 8.06
N ASP A 17 1.26 -1.61 6.93
CA ASP A 17 0.29 -1.27 5.90
C ASP A 17 -0.31 -2.52 5.27
N ALA A 18 0.49 -3.59 5.13
CA ALA A 18 -0.01 -4.86 4.63
C ALA A 18 -1.05 -5.45 5.58
N PHE A 19 -0.81 -5.40 6.88
CA PHE A 19 -1.78 -5.88 7.87
C PHE A 19 -3.06 -5.05 7.85
N LEU A 20 -2.93 -3.75 7.71
CA LEU A 20 -4.09 -2.85 7.63
C LEU A 20 -4.99 -3.23 6.46
N VAL A 21 -4.41 -3.40 5.28
CA VAL A 21 -5.18 -3.75 4.08
C VAL A 21 -5.80 -5.15 4.22
N ALA A 22 -5.03 -6.11 4.72
CA ALA A 22 -5.54 -7.47 4.88
C ALA A 22 -6.75 -7.50 5.82
N ARG A 23 -6.65 -6.85 6.97
CA ARG A 23 -7.73 -6.84 7.97
C ARG A 23 -8.96 -6.07 7.53
N ASN A 24 -8.76 -4.89 6.96
CA ASN A 24 -9.86 -3.98 6.66
C ASN A 24 -10.54 -4.23 5.32
N PHE A 25 -9.79 -4.71 4.33
CA PHE A 25 -10.31 -4.87 2.97
C PHE A 25 -10.49 -6.32 2.55
N PHE A 26 -9.58 -7.20 2.94
CA PHE A 26 -9.72 -8.64 2.65
C PHE A 26 -10.43 -9.39 3.77
N LYS A 27 -10.48 -8.81 4.96
CA LYS A 27 -11.08 -9.42 6.15
C LYS A 27 -10.40 -10.73 6.56
N THR A 28 -9.16 -10.92 6.15
CA THR A 28 -8.37 -12.09 6.48
C THR A 28 -6.89 -11.77 6.37
N THR A 29 -6.06 -12.44 7.17
CA THR A 29 -4.60 -12.30 7.06
C THR A 29 -3.97 -13.36 6.18
N THR A 30 -4.75 -14.28 5.62
CA THR A 30 -4.22 -15.34 4.75
C THR A 30 -3.68 -14.83 3.43
N VAL A 31 -4.06 -13.61 3.03
CA VAL A 31 -3.57 -12.98 1.81
C VAL A 31 -2.17 -12.41 1.98
N ILE A 32 -1.67 -12.32 3.19
CA ILE A 32 -0.34 -11.77 3.47
C ILE A 32 0.73 -12.78 3.06
N ARG A 33 1.68 -12.32 2.28
CA ARG A 33 2.88 -13.09 1.94
C ARG A 33 4.06 -12.47 2.66
N TYR A 34 5.09 -13.27 2.91
CA TYR A 34 6.27 -12.81 3.61
C TYR A 34 7.48 -12.92 2.71
N LEU A 35 8.22 -11.81 2.58
CA LEU A 35 9.47 -11.77 1.84
C LEU A 35 10.61 -11.88 2.83
N GLY A 36 11.55 -12.79 2.55
CA GLY A 36 12.67 -13.04 3.43
C GLY A 36 12.41 -14.21 4.36
N HIS A 37 13.22 -14.33 5.39
CA HIS A 37 13.18 -15.48 6.31
C HIS A 37 13.17 -15.04 7.77
N GLY A 38 12.54 -15.86 8.61
CA GLY A 38 12.57 -15.68 10.05
C GLY A 38 11.81 -14.44 10.51
N GLU A 39 12.27 -13.88 11.61
CA GLU A 39 11.61 -12.73 12.23
C GLU A 39 11.73 -11.44 11.42
N SER A 40 12.70 -11.39 10.52
CA SER A 40 12.91 -10.22 9.66
C SER A 40 12.10 -10.28 8.37
N ALA A 41 11.27 -11.32 8.18
CA ALA A 41 10.44 -11.43 6.99
C ALA A 41 9.48 -10.26 6.89
N LEU A 42 9.40 -9.67 5.70
CA LEU A 42 8.57 -8.50 5.45
C LEU A 42 7.18 -8.93 4.97
N PRO A 43 6.11 -8.58 5.70
CA PRO A 43 4.76 -8.88 5.22
C PRO A 43 4.41 -8.00 4.02
N VAL A 44 3.77 -8.62 3.02
CA VAL A 44 3.39 -7.96 1.77
C VAL A 44 1.98 -8.39 1.39
N VAL A 45 1.18 -7.43 0.95
CA VAL A 45 -0.13 -7.69 0.35
C VAL A 45 -0.15 -7.03 -1.02
N THR A 46 -0.66 -7.74 -2.02
CA THR A 46 -0.83 -7.20 -3.36
C THR A 46 -2.28 -6.83 -3.60
N MET A 47 -2.49 -5.81 -4.41
CA MET A 47 -3.82 -5.30 -4.74
C MET A 47 -3.96 -5.14 -6.24
N SER A 48 -5.15 -5.45 -6.76
CA SER A 48 -5.51 -5.07 -8.11
C SER A 48 -5.68 -3.55 -8.18
N ARG A 49 -5.72 -3.00 -9.39
CA ARG A 49 -5.95 -1.57 -9.57
C ARG A 49 -7.29 -1.14 -8.97
N GLY A 50 -8.32 -1.94 -9.17
CA GLY A 50 -9.64 -1.64 -8.61
C GLY A 50 -9.62 -1.59 -7.09
N LEU A 51 -8.97 -2.56 -6.47
CA LEU A 51 -8.84 -2.57 -5.01
C LEU A 51 -7.98 -1.41 -4.53
N PHE A 52 -6.90 -1.09 -5.24
CA PHE A 52 -6.08 0.07 -4.92
C PHE A 52 -6.91 1.35 -4.87
N GLU A 53 -7.76 1.57 -5.86
CA GLU A 53 -8.62 2.75 -5.91
C GLU A 53 -9.59 2.79 -4.73
N THR A 54 -10.16 1.65 -4.37
CA THR A 54 -11.05 1.54 -3.22
C THR A 54 -10.32 1.83 -1.92
N VAL A 55 -9.16 1.22 -1.72
CA VAL A 55 -8.34 1.42 -0.53
C VAL A 55 -7.94 2.88 -0.40
N LEU A 56 -7.48 3.49 -1.47
CA LEU A 56 -7.08 4.90 -1.46
C LEU A 56 -8.24 5.80 -1.04
N ARG A 57 -9.40 5.57 -1.63
CA ARG A 57 -10.61 6.36 -1.32
C ARG A 57 -10.98 6.21 0.15
N GLU A 58 -11.05 4.99 0.65
CA GLU A 58 -11.42 4.74 2.04
C GLU A 58 -10.44 5.36 3.04
N LEU A 59 -9.15 5.23 2.79
CA LEU A 59 -8.14 5.82 3.67
C LEU A 59 -8.25 7.34 3.72
N LEU A 60 -8.49 7.98 2.59
CA LEU A 60 -8.59 9.44 2.54
C LEU A 60 -9.90 9.95 3.10
N LEU A 61 -11.00 9.23 2.91
CA LEU A 61 -12.32 9.64 3.43
C LEU A 61 -12.40 9.45 4.95
N GLU A 62 -11.86 8.36 5.47
CA GLU A 62 -11.97 8.04 6.89
C GLU A 62 -10.90 8.69 7.75
N SER A 63 -9.95 9.36 7.12
CA SER A 63 -8.83 9.99 7.82
C SER A 63 -8.04 9.01 8.69
N SER A 64 -7.99 7.73 8.27
CA SER A 64 -7.29 6.70 9.04
C SER A 64 -5.78 6.85 8.99
N VAL A 65 -5.26 7.64 8.05
CA VAL A 65 -3.83 7.89 7.91
C VAL A 65 -3.60 9.37 7.68
N HIS A 66 -2.40 9.84 8.04
CA HIS A 66 -2.03 11.24 7.83
C HIS A 66 -1.70 11.54 6.38
N LEU A 67 -1.06 10.60 5.72
CA LEU A 67 -0.50 10.79 4.40
C LEU A 67 -0.43 9.46 3.69
N VAL A 68 -0.86 9.45 2.44
CA VAL A 68 -0.69 8.31 1.54
C VAL A 68 0.36 8.69 0.50
N GLU A 69 1.37 7.86 0.36
CA GLU A 69 2.42 8.06 -0.64
C GLU A 69 2.35 6.94 -1.66
N LEU A 70 2.41 7.31 -2.93
CA LEU A 70 2.46 6.36 -4.03
C LEU A 70 3.85 6.41 -4.66
N TYR A 71 4.49 5.25 -4.74
CA TYR A 71 5.80 5.11 -5.33
C TYR A 71 5.71 4.39 -6.67
N GLU A 72 6.53 4.83 -7.62
CA GLU A 72 6.65 4.19 -8.91
C GLU A 72 8.09 3.75 -9.13
N GLU A 73 8.26 2.67 -9.86
CA GLU A 73 9.57 2.15 -10.17
C GLU A 73 10.26 2.99 -11.23
N ASN A 74 11.49 3.39 -10.95
CA ASN A 74 12.34 4.10 -11.88
C ASN A 74 13.53 3.20 -12.21
N PRO A 75 13.79 2.88 -13.49
CA PRO A 75 14.88 1.99 -13.86
C PRO A 75 16.26 2.42 -13.40
N ARG A 76 16.46 3.70 -13.17
CA ARG A 76 17.77 4.26 -12.77
C ARG A 76 17.90 4.43 -11.26
N GLU A 77 16.82 4.85 -10.61
CA GLU A 77 16.85 5.24 -9.20
C GLU A 77 16.14 4.27 -8.25
N GLY A 78 15.54 3.22 -8.79
CA GLY A 78 14.72 2.31 -8.00
C GLY A 78 13.35 2.91 -7.76
N TRP A 79 12.92 2.96 -6.50
CA TRP A 79 11.61 3.50 -6.16
C TRP A 79 11.65 5.00 -5.98
N ARG A 80 10.67 5.67 -6.53
CA ARG A 80 10.59 7.11 -6.50
C ARG A 80 9.17 7.54 -6.11
N LEU A 81 9.06 8.52 -5.22
CA LEU A 81 7.77 9.08 -4.84
C LEU A 81 7.12 9.76 -6.04
N SER A 82 5.95 9.26 -6.42
CA SER A 82 5.20 9.75 -7.56
C SER A 82 4.13 10.75 -7.13
N ARG A 83 3.36 10.40 -6.08
CA ARG A 83 2.27 11.23 -5.58
C ARG A 83 2.14 11.10 -4.09
N SER A 84 1.60 12.14 -3.47
CA SER A 84 1.20 12.09 -2.08
C SER A 84 -0.17 12.76 -1.93
N ALA A 85 -0.95 12.24 -0.99
CA ALA A 85 -2.28 12.78 -0.68
C ALA A 85 -2.55 12.64 0.80
N SER A 86 -3.30 13.60 1.35
CA SER A 86 -3.74 13.55 2.74
C SER A 86 -5.25 13.68 2.79
N PRO A 87 -5.90 13.24 3.88
CA PRO A 87 -7.35 13.38 4.01
C PRO A 87 -7.78 14.84 3.79
N GLY A 88 -8.78 15.02 2.91
CA GLY A 88 -9.26 16.32 2.57
C GLY A 88 -8.44 17.08 1.53
N LYS A 89 -7.30 16.54 1.11
CA LYS A 89 -6.46 17.12 0.08
C LYS A 89 -6.00 16.05 -0.89
N LEU A 90 -6.63 16.01 -2.05
CA LEU A 90 -6.23 15.13 -3.13
C LEU A 90 -5.27 15.90 -4.02
N GLY A 91 -4.00 15.60 -3.85
CA GLY A 91 -3.00 16.37 -4.56
C GLY A 91 -2.35 15.65 -5.69
#